data_c49dc6833d8c99040e6d446c12103488
#
_entry.id   c49dc6833d8c99040e6d446c12103488
#
_cell.length_a   1.000
_cell.length_b   1.000
_cell.length_c   1.000
_cell.angle_alpha   90.00
_cell.angle_beta   90.00
_cell.angle_gamma   90.00
#
_symmetry.space_group_name_H-M   'P 1'
#
loop_
_entity.id
_entity.type
_entity.pdbx_description
1 polymer ?
#
loop_
_entity_poly.entity_id
_entity_poly.type
_entity_poly.pdbx_seq_one_letter_code
_entity_poly.pdbx_strand_id
1 'polypeptide(L)'
;EKLISAVASTGKPLVVVYIQGRTMNMNLAAEKAQALLTAWYPGEQGGMGIADILFGDYSPAGRLPVSVPRSEGQLPVFYSQGTQRDYVESKGTPLYAFGYGLSYTRFTYSGLELQKGTEMETLQTVACTVTNTGNRDGEEVVQLYIGDKVASVSQPPLLLKAFQRIFLKKGESRQVIFHLKKDDLAIYDSEMNYVVEPGEFKVMVGAASNDIRLEGEFVL
;
A
#
# COMPACT_ATOMS: atom_id res chain seq x y z
N GLU A 1 -21.63 -6.23 14.25
CA GLU A 1 -21.37 -7.68 14.17
C GLU A 1 -22.67 -8.50 14.10
N LYS A 2 -23.67 -8.28 14.97
CA LYS A 2 -24.94 -9.03 14.96
C LYS A 2 -25.65 -8.99 13.62
N LEU A 3 -25.70 -7.83 12.93
CA LEU A 3 -26.28 -7.69 11.60
C LEU A 3 -25.55 -8.53 10.56
N ILE A 4 -24.19 -8.46 10.55
CA ILE A 4 -23.36 -9.24 9.63
C ILE A 4 -23.62 -10.74 9.83
N SER A 5 -23.65 -11.22 11.07
CA SER A 5 -23.95 -12.62 11.39
C SER A 5 -25.35 -13.04 10.91
N ALA A 6 -26.37 -12.21 11.16
CA ALA A 6 -27.73 -12.50 10.75
C ALA A 6 -27.90 -12.56 9.24
N VAL A 7 -27.27 -11.63 8.50
CA VAL A 7 -27.32 -11.64 7.03
C VAL A 7 -26.52 -12.83 6.47
N ALA A 8 -25.33 -13.09 7.00
CA ALA A 8 -24.51 -14.23 6.57
C ALA A 8 -25.22 -15.58 6.77
N SER A 9 -26.01 -15.72 7.85
CA SER A 9 -26.77 -16.97 8.12
C SER A 9 -27.86 -17.28 7.09
N THR A 10 -28.21 -16.32 6.24
CA THR A 10 -29.17 -16.56 5.12
C THR A 10 -28.56 -17.39 3.99
N GLY A 11 -27.25 -17.60 3.96
CA GLY A 11 -26.54 -18.30 2.90
C GLY A 11 -26.47 -17.54 1.57
N LYS A 12 -26.92 -16.27 1.53
CA LYS A 12 -26.82 -15.42 0.34
C LYS A 12 -25.44 -14.76 0.27
N PRO A 13 -24.94 -14.45 -0.95
CA PRO A 13 -23.72 -13.63 -1.09
C PRO A 13 -23.84 -12.31 -0.33
N LEU A 14 -22.83 -12.01 0.49
CA LEU A 14 -22.79 -10.83 1.34
C LEU A 14 -21.68 -9.89 0.88
N VAL A 15 -22.04 -8.65 0.57
CA VAL A 15 -21.12 -7.54 0.36
C VAL A 15 -21.28 -6.56 1.51
N VAL A 16 -20.18 -6.20 2.15
CA VAL A 16 -20.19 -5.22 3.24
C VAL A 16 -19.51 -3.92 2.79
N VAL A 17 -20.23 -2.82 2.87
CA VAL A 17 -19.73 -1.48 2.57
C VAL A 17 -19.63 -0.71 3.88
N TYR A 18 -18.41 -0.30 4.24
CA TYR A 18 -18.15 0.54 5.41
C TYR A 18 -18.11 2.02 5.01
N ILE A 19 -19.01 2.81 5.55
CA ILE A 19 -18.94 4.28 5.54
C ILE A 19 -18.44 4.69 6.91
N GLN A 20 -17.19 5.15 7.00
CA GLN A 20 -16.49 5.31 8.27
C GLN A 20 -15.37 6.34 8.18
N GLY A 21 -15.11 7.07 9.27
CA GLY A 21 -14.02 8.05 9.36
C GLY A 21 -12.71 7.46 9.91
N ARG A 22 -12.75 6.24 10.42
CA ARG A 22 -11.59 5.47 10.91
C ARG A 22 -11.83 4.00 10.68
N THR A 23 -10.77 3.20 10.71
CA THR A 23 -10.90 1.76 10.64
C THR A 23 -11.63 1.20 11.87
N MET A 24 -12.60 0.33 11.62
CA MET A 24 -13.34 -0.42 12.63
C MET A 24 -12.81 -1.84 12.67
N ASN A 25 -13.22 -2.63 13.68
CA ASN A 25 -12.97 -4.08 13.67
C ASN A 25 -13.72 -4.72 12.49
N MET A 26 -12.98 -5.27 11.54
CA MET A 26 -13.52 -5.85 10.31
C MET A 26 -13.40 -7.38 10.27
N ASN A 27 -12.91 -8.05 11.34
CA ASN A 27 -12.62 -9.48 11.29
C ASN A 27 -13.82 -10.32 10.89
N LEU A 28 -14.98 -10.09 11.51
CA LEU A 28 -16.18 -10.85 11.20
C LEU A 28 -16.65 -10.63 9.75
N ALA A 29 -16.57 -9.39 9.27
CA ALA A 29 -16.90 -9.09 7.87
C ALA A 29 -15.89 -9.73 6.92
N ALA A 30 -14.60 -9.68 7.22
CA ALA A 30 -13.54 -10.33 6.43
C ALA A 30 -13.70 -11.87 6.38
N GLU A 31 -14.26 -12.48 7.43
CA GLU A 31 -14.53 -13.91 7.47
C GLU A 31 -15.80 -14.30 6.71
N LYS A 32 -16.89 -13.52 6.82
CA LYS A 32 -18.22 -13.89 6.35
C LYS A 32 -18.61 -13.31 4.99
N ALA A 33 -18.07 -12.14 4.63
CA ALA A 33 -18.44 -11.47 3.40
C ALA A 33 -17.59 -11.93 2.20
N GLN A 34 -18.22 -12.02 1.03
CA GLN A 34 -17.54 -12.30 -0.23
C GLN A 34 -16.81 -11.06 -0.77
N ALA A 35 -17.24 -9.86 -0.37
CA ALA A 35 -16.54 -8.61 -0.69
C ALA A 35 -16.68 -7.59 0.43
N LEU A 36 -15.61 -6.81 0.62
CA LEU A 36 -15.54 -5.68 1.53
C LEU A 36 -15.15 -4.42 0.77
N LEU A 37 -15.87 -3.34 1.01
CA LEU A 37 -15.57 -2.01 0.50
C LEU A 37 -15.51 -1.01 1.66
N THR A 38 -14.42 -0.26 1.76
CA THR A 38 -14.33 0.92 2.63
C THR A 38 -14.49 2.17 1.79
N ALA A 39 -15.59 2.88 1.99
CA ALA A 39 -15.92 4.09 1.25
C ALA A 39 -15.52 5.37 1.98
N TRP A 40 -15.04 5.28 3.21
CA TRP A 40 -14.68 6.42 4.08
C TRP A 40 -15.85 7.41 4.18
N TYR A 41 -15.61 8.71 3.95
CA TYR A 41 -16.61 9.75 3.81
C TYR A 41 -16.80 10.08 2.33
N PRO A 42 -17.72 9.41 1.62
CA PRO A 42 -17.77 9.44 0.16
C PRO A 42 -18.41 10.71 -0.41
N GLY A 43 -18.92 11.61 0.44
CA GLY A 43 -19.54 12.86 0.02
C GLY A 43 -20.92 12.68 -0.62
N GLU A 44 -21.42 13.75 -1.27
CA GLU A 44 -22.77 13.81 -1.83
C GLU A 44 -23.04 12.75 -2.90
N GLN A 45 -22.05 12.51 -3.79
CA GLN A 45 -22.16 11.52 -4.88
C GLN A 45 -21.71 10.12 -4.46
N GLY A 46 -21.53 9.89 -3.16
CA GLY A 46 -20.99 8.63 -2.63
C GLY A 46 -21.79 7.40 -3.01
N GLY A 47 -23.12 7.52 -3.07
CA GLY A 47 -24.00 6.42 -3.49
C GLY A 47 -23.72 5.99 -4.93
N MET A 48 -23.53 6.92 -5.86
CA MET A 48 -23.20 6.62 -7.25
C MET A 48 -21.82 5.97 -7.35
N GLY A 49 -20.79 6.56 -6.73
CA GLY A 49 -19.44 5.99 -6.79
C GLY A 49 -19.35 4.58 -6.17
N ILE A 50 -20.11 4.30 -5.11
CA ILE A 50 -20.21 2.95 -4.54
C ILE A 50 -20.92 2.00 -5.53
N ALA A 51 -22.01 2.43 -6.16
CA ALA A 51 -22.74 1.64 -7.14
C ALA A 51 -21.85 1.30 -8.36
N ASP A 52 -21.14 2.27 -8.93
CA ASP A 52 -20.23 2.07 -10.05
C ASP A 52 -19.19 0.97 -9.76
N ILE A 53 -18.67 0.94 -8.53
CA ILE A 53 -17.76 -0.12 -8.10
C ILE A 53 -18.51 -1.46 -7.97
N LEU A 54 -19.62 -1.50 -7.24
CA LEU A 54 -20.33 -2.74 -6.95
C LEU A 54 -20.86 -3.43 -8.22
N PHE A 55 -21.31 -2.66 -9.20
CA PHE A 55 -21.82 -3.18 -10.47
C PHE A 55 -20.76 -3.31 -11.56
N GLY A 56 -19.54 -2.82 -11.29
CA GLY A 56 -18.37 -3.04 -12.15
C GLY A 56 -18.20 -2.03 -13.29
N ASP A 57 -18.91 -0.91 -13.22
CA ASP A 57 -18.74 0.20 -14.18
C ASP A 57 -17.40 0.89 -13.99
N TYR A 58 -16.89 0.88 -12.77
CA TYR A 58 -15.56 1.37 -12.43
C TYR A 58 -14.72 0.29 -11.71
N SER A 59 -13.47 0.09 -12.14
CA SER A 59 -12.53 -0.80 -11.44
C SER A 59 -11.91 -0.09 -10.24
N PRO A 60 -12.05 -0.61 -9.00
CA PRO A 60 -11.53 0.05 -7.84
C PRO A 60 -9.99 0.19 -7.90
N ALA A 61 -9.49 1.36 -7.53
CA ALA A 61 -8.06 1.69 -7.51
C ALA A 61 -7.61 2.27 -6.16
N GLY A 62 -8.52 2.44 -5.22
CA GLY A 62 -8.22 2.94 -3.88
C GLY A 62 -7.26 2.01 -3.13
N ARG A 63 -6.38 2.62 -2.34
CA ARG A 63 -5.45 1.91 -1.45
C ARG A 63 -5.65 2.41 -0.03
N LEU A 64 -5.53 1.51 0.94
CA LEU A 64 -5.67 1.85 2.36
C LEU A 64 -4.56 2.82 2.81
N PRO A 65 -4.90 4.01 3.31
CA PRO A 65 -3.92 4.97 3.80
C PRO A 65 -3.45 4.65 5.23
N VAL A 66 -3.95 3.57 5.81
CA VAL A 66 -3.61 3.08 7.16
C VAL A 66 -3.66 1.56 7.18
N SER A 67 -2.91 0.95 8.10
CA SER A 67 -3.09 -0.48 8.41
C SER A 67 -4.39 -0.70 9.17
N VAL A 68 -5.10 -1.79 8.88
CA VAL A 68 -6.31 -2.19 9.61
C VAL A 68 -5.91 -3.21 10.69
N PRO A 69 -6.07 -2.92 11.98
CA PRO A 69 -5.70 -3.85 13.04
C PRO A 69 -6.64 -5.06 13.11
N ARG A 70 -6.15 -6.17 13.67
CA ARG A 70 -6.97 -7.35 13.96
C ARG A 70 -7.74 -7.19 15.25
N SER A 71 -7.27 -6.36 16.16
CA SER A 71 -7.92 -6.07 17.44
C SER A 71 -7.51 -4.70 17.96
N GLU A 72 -8.27 -4.17 18.89
CA GLU A 72 -7.95 -2.92 19.59
C GLU A 72 -6.62 -3.02 20.37
N GLY A 73 -6.29 -4.21 20.88
CA GLY A 73 -5.04 -4.46 21.60
C GLY A 73 -3.80 -4.46 20.69
N GLN A 74 -3.96 -4.45 19.37
CA GLN A 74 -2.84 -4.36 18.43
C GLN A 74 -2.40 -2.90 18.18
N LEU A 75 -3.16 -1.92 18.62
CA LEU A 75 -2.84 -0.50 18.41
C LEU A 75 -1.65 -0.05 19.27
N PRO A 76 -0.73 0.76 18.74
CA PRO A 76 -0.64 1.24 17.35
C PRO A 76 -0.10 0.18 16.38
N VAL A 77 -0.60 0.14 15.14
CA VAL A 77 -0.19 -0.81 14.10
C VAL A 77 0.41 -0.04 12.91
N PHE A 78 1.68 0.31 13.00
CA PHE A 78 2.38 1.04 11.95
C PHE A 78 2.93 0.08 10.90
N TYR A 79 2.78 0.41 9.61
CA TYR A 79 3.31 -0.38 8.51
C TYR A 79 4.85 -0.40 8.48
N SER A 80 5.46 0.67 9.01
CA SER A 80 6.92 0.88 9.05
C SER A 80 7.62 0.21 10.23
N GLN A 81 6.87 -0.40 11.16
CA GLN A 81 7.47 -1.20 12.21
C GLN A 81 8.03 -2.50 11.64
N GLY A 82 9.18 -2.93 12.16
CA GLY A 82 9.74 -4.24 11.87
C GLY A 82 8.78 -5.38 12.24
N THR A 83 9.17 -6.61 11.94
CA THR A 83 8.34 -7.81 12.13
C THR A 83 7.74 -7.85 13.53
N GLN A 84 6.45 -7.64 13.62
CA GLN A 84 5.72 -7.83 14.87
C GLN A 84 5.61 -9.34 15.14
N ARG A 85 5.95 -9.73 16.36
CA ARG A 85 5.85 -11.13 16.77
C ARG A 85 4.38 -11.51 16.97
N ASP A 86 4.04 -12.72 16.55
CA ASP A 86 2.73 -13.29 16.85
C ASP A 86 2.58 -13.50 18.36
N TYR A 87 1.40 -13.21 18.86
CA TYR A 87 0.98 -13.61 20.22
C TYR A 87 0.30 -14.98 20.16
N VAL A 88 0.12 -15.61 21.32
CA VAL A 88 -0.49 -16.95 21.41
C VAL A 88 -1.87 -17.01 20.72
N GLU A 89 -2.65 -15.94 20.83
CA GLU A 89 -4.03 -15.88 20.33
C GLU A 89 -4.22 -14.93 19.16
N SER A 90 -3.18 -14.21 18.70
CA SER A 90 -3.30 -13.21 17.62
C SER A 90 -2.03 -13.08 16.80
N LYS A 91 -2.20 -12.89 15.51
CA LYS A 91 -1.08 -12.56 14.63
C LYS A 91 -0.61 -11.13 14.87
N GLY A 92 0.70 -10.92 14.86
CA GLY A 92 1.31 -9.59 14.92
C GLY A 92 1.04 -8.74 13.66
N THR A 93 0.80 -9.38 12.50
CA THR A 93 0.48 -8.69 11.26
C THR A 93 -0.93 -8.07 11.27
N PRO A 94 -1.15 -6.91 10.63
CA PRO A 94 -2.49 -6.33 10.52
C PRO A 94 -3.46 -7.22 9.75
N LEU A 95 -4.76 -6.96 9.87
CA LEU A 95 -5.80 -7.62 9.05
C LEU A 95 -5.63 -7.24 7.58
N TYR A 96 -5.48 -5.95 7.32
CA TYR A 96 -5.11 -5.41 6.01
C TYR A 96 -3.95 -4.43 6.17
N ALA A 97 -2.94 -4.58 5.35
CA ALA A 97 -1.74 -3.76 5.40
C ALA A 97 -1.99 -2.35 4.84
N PHE A 98 -1.14 -1.40 5.21
CA PHE A 98 -1.05 -0.10 4.56
C PHE A 98 -0.79 -0.27 3.06
N GLY A 99 -1.47 0.51 2.24
CA GLY A 99 -1.37 0.43 0.79
C GLY A 99 -2.20 -0.67 0.14
N TYR A 100 -2.81 -1.58 0.91
CA TYR A 100 -3.60 -2.67 0.38
C TYR A 100 -4.88 -2.19 -0.33
N GLY A 101 -5.23 -2.87 -1.42
CA GLY A 101 -6.48 -2.71 -2.15
C GLY A 101 -6.53 -3.64 -3.34
N LEU A 102 -7.75 -3.99 -3.76
CA LEU A 102 -7.99 -4.87 -4.89
C LEU A 102 -8.43 -4.07 -6.12
N SER A 103 -8.27 -4.68 -7.28
CA SER A 103 -8.75 -4.18 -8.57
C SER A 103 -9.49 -5.30 -9.31
N TYR A 104 -10.33 -4.95 -10.29
CA TYR A 104 -10.97 -5.93 -11.18
C TYR A 104 -10.05 -6.38 -12.33
N THR A 105 -8.83 -5.87 -12.37
CA THR A 105 -7.78 -6.32 -13.27
C THR A 105 -6.52 -6.72 -12.49
N ARG A 106 -5.47 -7.12 -13.17
CA ARG A 106 -4.21 -7.55 -12.57
C ARG A 106 -3.05 -6.79 -13.16
N PHE A 107 -2.07 -6.46 -12.32
CA PHE A 107 -0.86 -5.78 -12.74
C PHE A 107 0.37 -6.60 -12.38
N THR A 108 1.35 -6.62 -13.28
CA THR A 108 2.67 -7.19 -13.06
C THR A 108 3.72 -6.11 -13.12
N TYR A 109 4.79 -6.29 -12.38
CA TYR A 109 5.90 -5.36 -12.27
C TYR A 109 7.16 -6.06 -12.77
N SER A 110 8.02 -5.34 -13.50
CA SER A 110 9.26 -5.87 -14.08
C SER A 110 10.27 -4.76 -14.34
N GLY A 111 11.51 -5.14 -14.66
CA GLY A 111 12.52 -4.22 -15.16
C GLY A 111 12.86 -3.11 -14.15
N LEU A 112 13.19 -3.47 -12.90
CA LEU A 112 13.69 -2.49 -11.93
C LEU A 112 15.06 -1.99 -12.39
N GLU A 113 15.16 -0.69 -12.56
CA GLU A 113 16.38 0.02 -12.90
C GLU A 113 16.68 1.06 -11.83
N LEU A 114 17.93 1.08 -11.38
CA LEU A 114 18.44 2.02 -10.38
C LEU A 114 19.58 2.81 -11.02
N GLN A 115 19.42 4.12 -11.13
CA GLN A 115 20.40 5.00 -11.76
C GLN A 115 20.72 6.15 -10.83
N LYS A 116 22.02 6.46 -10.67
CA LYS A 116 22.44 7.65 -9.93
C LYS A 116 21.83 8.88 -10.57
N GLY A 117 21.32 9.78 -9.75
CA GLY A 117 20.71 11.02 -10.24
C GLY A 117 21.70 11.88 -11.02
N THR A 118 21.25 12.41 -12.14
CA THR A 118 22.03 13.31 -13.01
C THR A 118 21.66 14.78 -12.81
N GLU A 119 20.52 15.03 -12.18
CA GLU A 119 20.01 16.37 -11.89
C GLU A 119 20.49 16.84 -10.51
N MET A 120 20.64 18.15 -10.34
CA MET A 120 21.26 18.75 -9.15
C MET A 120 20.57 18.40 -7.83
N GLU A 121 19.28 18.04 -7.84
CA GLU A 121 18.52 17.68 -6.65
C GLU A 121 18.20 16.19 -6.52
N THR A 122 18.38 15.40 -7.58
CA THR A 122 18.06 13.98 -7.61
C THR A 122 19.28 13.16 -7.21
N LEU A 123 19.20 12.44 -6.10
CA LEU A 123 20.25 11.53 -5.65
C LEU A 123 20.18 10.19 -6.36
N GLN A 124 18.97 9.67 -6.56
CA GLN A 124 18.74 8.37 -7.16
C GLN A 124 17.46 8.39 -8.00
N THR A 125 17.49 7.79 -9.18
CA THR A 125 16.31 7.51 -10.01
C THR A 125 15.98 6.02 -9.91
N VAL A 126 14.70 5.74 -9.68
CA VAL A 126 14.15 4.38 -9.63
C VAL A 126 13.11 4.26 -10.73
N ALA A 127 13.30 3.33 -11.65
CA ALA A 127 12.34 3.06 -12.72
C ALA A 127 11.90 1.60 -12.71
N CYS A 128 10.65 1.34 -13.10
CA CYS A 128 10.15 0.00 -13.34
C CYS A 128 9.05 0.03 -14.40
N THR A 129 8.74 -1.13 -14.97
CA THR A 129 7.63 -1.29 -15.91
C THR A 129 6.46 -1.97 -15.22
N VAL A 130 5.27 -1.37 -15.34
CA VAL A 130 4.00 -1.95 -14.87
C VAL A 130 3.14 -2.30 -16.07
N THR A 131 2.62 -3.52 -16.11
CA THR A 131 1.79 -4.05 -17.18
C THR A 131 0.45 -4.50 -16.63
N ASN A 132 -0.64 -4.07 -17.27
CA ASN A 132 -1.97 -4.60 -17.01
C ASN A 132 -2.14 -5.95 -17.72
N THR A 133 -2.03 -7.04 -16.98
CA THR A 133 -2.14 -8.41 -17.49
C THR A 133 -3.54 -9.01 -17.34
N GLY A 134 -4.47 -8.23 -16.83
CA GLY A 134 -5.86 -8.69 -16.68
C GLY A 134 -6.72 -8.47 -17.93
N ASN A 135 -8.03 -8.61 -17.78
CA ASN A 135 -8.96 -8.57 -18.91
C ASN A 135 -9.67 -7.22 -19.06
N ARG A 136 -9.46 -6.26 -18.19
CA ARG A 136 -10.13 -4.94 -18.13
C ARG A 136 -9.11 -3.83 -18.01
N ASP A 137 -9.50 -2.65 -18.42
CA ASP A 137 -8.78 -1.41 -18.10
C ASP A 137 -8.85 -1.17 -16.59
N GLY A 138 -7.85 -0.51 -16.05
CA GLY A 138 -7.83 -0.18 -14.62
C GLY A 138 -6.66 0.70 -14.23
N GLU A 139 -6.67 1.08 -12.97
CA GLU A 139 -5.62 1.90 -12.39
C GLU A 139 -4.86 1.13 -11.34
N GLU A 140 -3.55 1.36 -11.31
CA GLU A 140 -2.65 0.85 -10.27
C GLU A 140 -2.03 2.01 -9.50
N VAL A 141 -1.78 1.79 -8.22
CA VAL A 141 -1.01 2.72 -7.39
C VAL A 141 0.32 2.07 -7.08
N VAL A 142 1.32 2.45 -7.84
CA VAL A 142 2.69 1.98 -7.68
C VAL A 142 3.33 2.70 -6.51
N GLN A 143 3.83 1.96 -5.52
CA GLN A 143 4.36 2.48 -4.26
C GLN A 143 5.85 2.20 -4.18
N LEU A 144 6.64 3.24 -3.88
CA LEU A 144 8.08 3.17 -3.66
C LEU A 144 8.39 3.29 -2.18
N TYR A 145 9.02 2.29 -1.63
CA TYR A 145 9.49 2.24 -0.26
C TYR A 145 11.03 2.21 -0.24
N ILE A 146 11.60 2.85 0.77
CA ILE A 146 13.04 2.86 1.03
C ILE A 146 13.30 2.36 2.44
N GLY A 147 14.33 1.55 2.59
CA GLY A 147 14.90 1.15 3.88
C GLY A 147 16.38 1.51 3.92
N ASP A 148 16.80 2.22 4.96
CA ASP A 148 18.20 2.43 5.24
C ASP A 148 18.75 1.19 5.98
N LYS A 149 19.78 0.56 5.44
CA LYS A 149 20.31 -0.69 6.00
C LYS A 149 21.23 -0.46 7.19
N VAL A 150 21.95 0.65 7.19
CA VAL A 150 22.94 0.98 8.23
C VAL A 150 22.93 2.48 8.48
N ALA A 151 22.17 2.91 9.46
CA ALA A 151 22.10 4.30 9.87
C ALA A 151 22.70 4.49 11.28
N SER A 152 23.15 5.70 11.59
CA SER A 152 23.69 6.08 12.92
C SER A 152 22.63 5.97 14.02
N VAL A 153 21.34 6.07 13.66
CA VAL A 153 20.18 5.90 14.54
C VAL A 153 19.21 4.89 13.94
N SER A 154 18.50 4.16 14.79
CA SER A 154 17.56 3.13 14.34
C SER A 154 16.51 3.70 13.39
N GLN A 155 16.41 3.11 12.21
CA GLN A 155 15.45 3.48 11.18
C GLN A 155 14.39 2.37 10.97
N PRO A 156 13.17 2.76 10.54
CA PRO A 156 12.19 1.78 10.07
C PRO A 156 12.72 0.97 8.87
N PRO A 157 12.40 -0.33 8.78
CA PRO A 157 12.89 -1.18 7.70
C PRO A 157 12.32 -0.82 6.32
N LEU A 158 11.21 -0.12 6.27
CA LEU A 158 10.63 0.44 5.05
C LEU A 158 9.81 1.71 5.35
N LEU A 159 9.99 2.71 4.51
CA LEU A 159 9.22 3.96 4.54
C LEU A 159 8.72 4.26 3.13
N LEU A 160 7.43 4.55 2.99
CA LEU A 160 6.87 5.04 1.72
C LEU A 160 7.46 6.43 1.42
N LYS A 161 8.17 6.54 0.29
CA LYS A 161 8.82 7.79 -0.14
C LYS A 161 8.12 8.41 -1.34
N ALA A 162 7.52 7.59 -2.20
CA ALA A 162 6.75 8.08 -3.33
C ALA A 162 5.67 7.08 -3.76
N PHE A 163 4.68 7.57 -4.49
CA PHE A 163 3.70 6.72 -5.17
C PHE A 163 3.22 7.42 -6.46
N GLN A 164 2.79 6.61 -7.43
CA GLN A 164 2.14 7.11 -8.64
C GLN A 164 0.88 6.28 -8.94
N ARG A 165 -0.22 6.97 -9.20
CA ARG A 165 -1.43 6.35 -9.72
C ARG A 165 -1.39 6.43 -11.25
N ILE A 166 -1.48 5.28 -11.90
CA ILE A 166 -1.39 5.16 -13.35
C ILE A 166 -2.62 4.41 -13.88
N PHE A 167 -3.19 4.91 -14.97
CA PHE A 167 -4.22 4.20 -15.72
C PHE A 167 -3.56 3.39 -16.84
N LEU A 168 -3.94 2.11 -16.97
CA LEU A 168 -3.47 1.20 -18.01
C LEU A 168 -4.65 0.50 -18.67
N LYS A 169 -4.70 0.54 -19.98
CA LYS A 169 -5.61 -0.29 -20.76
C LYS A 169 -5.21 -1.76 -20.61
N LYS A 170 -6.15 -2.65 -20.90
CA LYS A 170 -5.87 -4.10 -20.98
C LYS A 170 -4.67 -4.34 -21.91
N GLY A 171 -3.65 -5.04 -21.38
CA GLY A 171 -2.41 -5.36 -22.11
C GLY A 171 -1.41 -4.20 -22.23
N GLU A 172 -1.74 -3.01 -21.73
CA GLU A 172 -0.82 -1.85 -21.77
C GLU A 172 0.27 -2.00 -20.72
N SER A 173 1.48 -1.59 -21.11
CA SER A 173 2.63 -1.44 -20.23
C SER A 173 3.05 0.02 -20.14
N ARG A 174 3.51 0.46 -18.98
CA ARG A 174 4.04 1.81 -18.76
C ARG A 174 5.25 1.76 -17.85
N GLN A 175 6.26 2.54 -18.21
CA GLN A 175 7.36 2.82 -17.31
C GLN A 175 6.93 3.84 -16.27
N VAL A 176 7.23 3.54 -15.01
CA VAL A 176 7.03 4.42 -13.85
C VAL A 176 8.40 4.81 -13.34
N ILE A 177 8.61 6.11 -13.14
CA ILE A 177 9.89 6.67 -12.73
C ILE A 177 9.69 7.50 -11.47
N PHE A 178 10.53 7.27 -10.48
CA PHE A 178 10.61 8.05 -9.25
C PHE A 178 11.99 8.70 -9.12
N HIS A 179 12.01 9.94 -8.65
CA HIS A 179 13.22 10.69 -8.38
C HIS A 179 13.36 10.90 -6.88
N LEU A 180 14.33 10.22 -6.27
CA LEU A 180 14.61 10.35 -4.85
C LEU A 180 15.53 11.57 -4.64
N LYS A 181 15.10 12.47 -3.79
CA LYS A 181 15.81 13.68 -3.41
C LYS A 181 16.46 13.52 -2.03
N LYS A 182 17.20 14.54 -1.61
CA LYS A 182 17.80 14.57 -0.28
C LYS A 182 16.78 14.31 0.83
N ASP A 183 15.63 14.96 0.79
CA ASP A 183 14.59 14.84 1.83
C ASP A 183 13.95 13.44 1.90
N ASP A 184 14.03 12.66 0.81
CA ASP A 184 13.54 11.29 0.81
C ASP A 184 14.46 10.33 1.57
N LEU A 185 15.76 10.66 1.69
CA LEU A 185 16.77 9.79 2.28
C LEU A 185 17.34 10.35 3.58
N ALA A 186 17.10 11.64 3.89
CA ALA A 186 17.61 12.27 5.07
C ALA A 186 16.94 11.77 6.36
N ILE A 187 17.73 11.72 7.40
CA ILE A 187 17.34 11.37 8.77
C ILE A 187 17.82 12.44 9.75
N TYR A 188 17.28 12.44 10.95
CA TYR A 188 17.88 13.19 12.06
C TYR A 188 18.86 12.25 12.78
N ASP A 189 20.12 12.66 12.85
CA ASP A 189 21.17 11.95 13.60
C ASP A 189 21.02 12.14 15.13
N SER A 190 21.93 11.58 15.90
CA SER A 190 21.92 11.68 17.37
C SER A 190 22.13 13.11 17.88
N GLU A 191 22.66 14.01 17.05
CA GLU A 191 22.87 15.43 17.36
C GLU A 191 21.75 16.33 16.81
N MET A 192 20.67 15.72 16.26
CA MET A 192 19.53 16.40 15.63
C MET A 192 19.88 17.18 14.36
N ASN A 193 20.95 16.83 13.68
CA ASN A 193 21.23 17.34 12.34
C ASN A 193 20.43 16.57 11.30
N TYR A 194 19.83 17.27 10.33
CA TYR A 194 19.09 16.67 9.23
C TYR A 194 20.07 16.35 8.08
N VAL A 195 20.45 15.09 7.97
CA VAL A 195 21.55 14.64 7.10
C VAL A 195 21.15 13.43 6.25
N VAL A 196 21.79 13.28 5.10
CA VAL A 196 21.83 12.02 4.35
C VAL A 196 23.16 11.36 4.69
N GLU A 197 23.10 10.19 5.29
CA GLU A 197 24.29 9.42 5.60
C GLU A 197 24.74 8.61 4.38
N PRO A 198 26.06 8.50 4.13
CA PRO A 198 26.54 7.56 3.12
C PRO A 198 26.28 6.12 3.59
N GLY A 199 25.77 5.30 2.71
CA GLY A 199 25.42 3.93 3.10
C GLY A 199 24.64 3.19 2.01
N GLU A 200 24.19 2.01 2.38
CA GLU A 200 23.43 1.13 1.51
C GLU A 200 21.93 1.26 1.79
N PHE A 201 21.16 1.56 0.74
CA PHE A 201 19.72 1.73 0.77
C PHE A 201 19.03 0.60 0.03
N LYS A 202 18.02 0.00 0.68
CA LYS A 202 17.12 -0.95 0.04
C LYS A 202 15.98 -0.20 -0.66
N VAL A 203 15.75 -0.54 -1.93
CA VAL A 203 14.64 -0.04 -2.75
C VAL A 203 13.60 -1.15 -2.87
N MET A 204 12.35 -0.83 -2.60
CA MET A 204 11.24 -1.75 -2.68
C MET A 204 10.09 -1.11 -3.44
N VAL A 205 9.67 -1.72 -4.55
CA VAL A 205 8.52 -1.26 -5.35
C VAL A 205 7.41 -2.28 -5.27
N GLY A 206 6.21 -1.84 -4.94
CA GLY A 206 5.10 -2.75 -4.74
C GLY A 206 3.72 -2.10 -4.84
N ALA A 207 2.69 -2.91 -4.59
CA ALA A 207 1.30 -2.50 -4.57
C ALA A 207 0.76 -2.23 -3.15
N ALA A 208 1.49 -2.67 -2.13
CA ALA A 208 1.21 -2.41 -0.71
C ALA A 208 2.49 -2.64 0.11
N SER A 209 2.49 -2.23 1.38
CA SER A 209 3.64 -2.42 2.29
C SER A 209 4.00 -3.89 2.53
N ASN A 210 3.06 -4.80 2.33
CA ASN A 210 3.26 -6.25 2.42
C ASN A 210 3.15 -6.97 1.06
N ASP A 211 3.07 -6.22 -0.04
CA ASP A 211 3.06 -6.74 -1.42
C ASP A 211 4.15 -6.03 -2.23
N ILE A 212 5.41 -6.30 -1.83
CA ILE A 212 6.60 -5.84 -2.54
C ILE A 212 6.85 -6.79 -3.71
N ARG A 213 7.03 -6.24 -4.90
CA ARG A 213 7.15 -7.01 -6.15
C ARG A 213 8.52 -6.91 -6.80
N LEU A 214 9.22 -5.81 -6.56
CA LEU A 214 10.58 -5.60 -7.04
C LEU A 214 11.43 -5.07 -5.88
N GLU A 215 12.64 -5.57 -5.79
CA GLU A 215 13.63 -5.13 -4.79
C GLU A 215 14.97 -4.89 -5.45
N GLY A 216 15.71 -3.92 -4.95
CA GLY A 216 17.05 -3.59 -5.37
C GLY A 216 17.78 -2.79 -4.28
N GLU A 217 19.03 -2.46 -4.53
CA GLU A 217 19.89 -1.76 -3.58
C GLU A 217 20.75 -0.75 -4.31
N PHE A 218 21.03 0.37 -3.68
CA PHE A 218 22.02 1.34 -4.14
C PHE A 218 22.85 1.86 -2.99
N VAL A 219 24.01 2.43 -3.31
CA VAL A 219 24.94 3.02 -2.34
C VAL A 219 25.10 4.51 -2.65
N LEU A 220 25.07 5.35 -1.61
CA LEU A 220 25.38 6.78 -1.66
C LEU A 220 26.78 7.05 -1.15
#